data_9950784bb2566f92e63f66b78fc38b76
#
_entry.id   9950784bb2566f92e63f66b78fc38b76
#
_cell.length_a   1.000
_cell.length_b   1.000
_cell.length_c   1.000
_cell.angle_alpha   90.00
_cell.angle_beta   90.00
_cell.angle_gamma   90.00
#
_symmetry.space_group_name_H-M   'P 1'
#
loop_
_entity.id
_entity.type
_entity.pdbx_description
1 polymer ?
#
loop_
_entity_poly.entity_id
_entity_poly.type
_entity_poly.pdbx_seq_one_letter_code
_entity_poly.pdbx_strand_id
1 'polypeptide(L)'
;IKKRLEKNGWEVVMTREKDVMLGDPEVGNKKIHDMKARVELINKTMPQAAVSIHQNSYQDEQIHGAQVFYYSHSEDGKRMAEMMQKALLAVDEGNTRQAKANDTYYLLKRTEVPTIIVECGFLSNPEEAAKLIDSDYQKKMADAIAEGIIACVEN
;
A
#
# COMPACT_ATOMS: atom_id res chain seq x y z
N ILE A 1 -5.35 7.71 7.38
CA ILE A 1 -5.28 6.28 7.73
C ILE A 1 -4.86 6.14 9.18
N LYS A 2 -3.60 6.50 9.59
CA LYS A 2 -3.07 6.34 10.95
C LYS A 2 -4.06 6.78 12.03
N LYS A 3 -4.52 8.05 12.00
CA LYS A 3 -5.48 8.58 12.99
C LYS A 3 -6.78 7.78 13.10
N ARG A 4 -7.24 7.19 11.99
CA ARG A 4 -8.47 6.38 11.98
C ARG A 4 -8.24 5.02 12.64
N LEU A 5 -7.11 4.37 12.36
CA LEU A 5 -6.73 3.11 12.98
C LEU A 5 -6.49 3.28 14.49
N GLU A 6 -5.74 4.31 14.89
CA GLU A 6 -5.50 4.63 16.31
C GLU A 6 -6.79 4.93 17.09
N LYS A 7 -7.76 5.61 16.46
CA LYS A 7 -9.10 5.85 17.05
C LYS A 7 -9.87 4.56 17.29
N ASN A 8 -9.60 3.51 16.52
CA ASN A 8 -10.17 2.17 16.71
C ASN A 8 -9.31 1.27 17.63
N GLY A 9 -8.34 1.83 18.33
CA GLY A 9 -7.52 1.11 19.31
C GLY A 9 -6.31 0.36 18.73
N TRP A 10 -5.95 0.61 17.47
CA TRP A 10 -4.80 -0.02 16.80
C TRP A 10 -3.51 0.73 17.09
N GLU A 11 -2.44 0.02 17.35
CA GLU A 11 -1.09 0.58 17.32
C GLU A 11 -0.60 0.69 15.88
N VAL A 12 -0.14 1.88 15.46
CA VAL A 12 0.29 2.14 14.09
C VAL A 12 1.73 2.63 14.07
N VAL A 13 2.62 1.82 13.54
CA VAL A 13 4.01 2.18 13.29
C VAL A 13 4.16 2.67 11.85
N MET A 14 4.63 3.90 11.70
CA MET A 14 4.91 4.48 10.38
C MET A 14 6.39 4.29 10.03
N THR A 15 6.68 3.84 8.81
CA THR A 15 8.08 3.79 8.35
C THR A 15 8.68 5.19 8.21
N ARG A 16 7.88 6.21 7.95
CA ARG A 16 8.27 7.63 7.96
C ARG A 16 7.06 8.52 8.21
N GLU A 17 7.28 9.67 8.82
CA GLU A 17 6.26 10.71 9.07
C GLU A 17 6.55 12.02 8.32
N LYS A 18 7.68 12.07 7.61
CA LYS A 18 8.12 13.22 6.79
C LYS A 18 8.66 12.70 5.46
N ASP A 19 8.87 13.60 4.51
CA ASP A 19 9.52 13.26 3.24
C ASP A 19 11.04 13.11 3.42
N VAL A 20 11.42 12.01 4.04
CA VAL A 20 12.80 11.62 4.32
C VAL A 20 13.01 10.15 3.95
N MET A 21 14.24 9.80 3.66
CA MET A 21 14.67 8.41 3.53
C MET A 21 14.91 7.81 4.91
N LEU A 22 14.64 6.50 5.06
CA LEU A 22 14.99 5.73 6.25
C LEU A 22 16.44 5.26 6.24
N GLY A 23 17.00 4.98 5.05
CA GLY A 23 18.36 4.55 4.89
C GLY A 23 19.37 5.71 5.00
N ASP A 24 20.64 5.38 5.23
CA ASP A 24 21.73 6.35 5.28
C ASP A 24 21.87 7.07 3.92
N PRO A 25 21.73 8.41 3.87
CA PRO A 25 21.84 9.18 2.63
C PRO A 25 23.26 9.24 2.06
N GLU A 26 24.29 8.92 2.85
CA GLU A 26 25.71 8.94 2.45
C GLU A 26 26.14 7.66 1.74
N VAL A 27 25.33 6.60 1.79
CA VAL A 27 25.64 5.30 1.18
C VAL A 27 25.17 5.26 -0.29
N GLY A 28 26.00 4.74 -1.18
CA GLY A 28 25.68 4.56 -2.59
C GLY A 28 24.41 3.71 -2.82
N ASN A 29 23.61 4.01 -3.83
CA ASN A 29 22.30 3.43 -4.13
C ASN A 29 21.27 3.62 -3.00
N LYS A 30 20.96 4.88 -2.77
CA LYS A 30 20.01 5.36 -1.76
C LYS A 30 18.68 4.59 -1.73
N LYS A 31 18.11 4.25 -2.90
CA LYS A 31 16.84 3.52 -3.00
C LYS A 31 16.93 2.12 -2.39
N ILE A 32 18.02 1.41 -2.62
CA ILE A 32 18.21 0.06 -2.05
C ILE A 32 18.35 0.14 -0.53
N HIS A 33 19.08 1.12 -0.01
CA HIS A 33 19.25 1.30 1.43
C HIS A 33 17.92 1.67 2.11
N ASP A 34 17.14 2.57 1.53
CA ASP A 34 15.81 2.92 2.03
C ASP A 34 14.87 1.69 2.08
N MET A 35 14.86 0.90 1.01
CA MET A 35 14.03 -0.32 0.96
C MET A 35 14.46 -1.37 1.98
N LYS A 36 15.77 -1.56 2.20
CA LYS A 36 16.30 -2.46 3.23
C LYS A 36 15.88 -1.99 4.63
N ALA A 37 16.06 -0.70 4.93
CA ALA A 37 15.69 -0.14 6.22
C ALA A 37 14.19 -0.29 6.52
N ARG A 38 13.32 -0.15 5.49
CA ARG A 38 11.87 -0.42 5.63
C ARG A 38 11.60 -1.89 5.97
N VAL A 39 12.21 -2.82 5.24
CA VAL A 39 12.05 -4.26 5.51
C VAL A 39 12.55 -4.61 6.92
N GLU A 40 13.72 -4.11 7.32
CA GLU A 40 14.26 -4.32 8.66
C GLU A 40 13.34 -3.79 9.75
N LEU A 41 12.77 -2.59 9.58
CA LEU A 41 11.82 -2.03 10.52
C LEU A 41 10.56 -2.90 10.62
N ILE A 42 9.99 -3.33 9.51
CA ILE A 42 8.78 -4.18 9.48
C ILE A 42 9.07 -5.52 10.17
N ASN A 43 10.15 -6.20 9.80
CA ASN A 43 10.50 -7.50 10.37
C ASN A 43 10.89 -7.41 11.86
N LYS A 44 11.49 -6.30 12.29
CA LYS A 44 11.76 -6.06 13.71
C LYS A 44 10.49 -5.76 14.51
N THR A 45 9.54 -5.04 13.91
CA THR A 45 8.27 -4.68 14.56
C THR A 45 7.31 -5.88 14.64
N MET A 46 7.39 -6.80 13.65
CA MET A 46 6.48 -7.95 13.53
C MET A 46 5.00 -7.58 13.65
N PRO A 47 4.50 -6.60 12.87
CA PRO A 47 3.11 -6.21 12.95
C PRO A 47 2.19 -7.32 12.43
N GLN A 48 0.91 -7.28 12.80
CA GLN A 48 -0.10 -8.20 12.26
C GLN A 48 -0.28 -8.03 10.75
N ALA A 49 -0.05 -6.82 10.23
CA ALA A 49 -0.10 -6.53 8.80
C ALA A 49 0.81 -5.35 8.45
N ALA A 50 1.41 -5.37 7.27
CA ALA A 50 2.15 -4.24 6.70
C ALA A 50 1.49 -3.78 5.39
N VAL A 51 1.24 -2.47 5.27
CA VAL A 51 0.61 -1.87 4.09
C VAL A 51 1.49 -0.75 3.56
N SER A 52 1.92 -0.89 2.30
CA SER A 52 2.68 0.14 1.59
C SER A 52 1.76 0.85 0.60
N ILE A 53 1.67 2.17 0.69
CA ILE A 53 0.73 2.98 -0.09
C ILE A 53 1.50 3.76 -1.16
N HIS A 54 1.10 3.60 -2.39
CA HIS A 54 1.74 4.15 -3.58
C HIS A 54 0.74 4.73 -4.59
N GLN A 55 1.29 5.43 -5.55
CA GLN A 55 0.62 5.78 -6.81
C GLN A 55 1.43 5.20 -7.95
N ASN A 56 0.72 4.51 -8.84
CA ASN A 56 1.30 3.80 -9.96
C ASN A 56 1.61 4.73 -11.15
N SER A 57 2.34 4.21 -12.11
CA SER A 57 2.55 4.85 -13.40
C SER A 57 2.79 3.77 -14.45
N TYR A 58 2.28 3.98 -15.66
CA TYR A 58 2.46 3.07 -16.78
C TYR A 58 2.66 3.83 -18.10
N GLN A 59 3.23 3.19 -19.11
CA GLN A 59 3.51 3.84 -20.40
C GLN A 59 2.23 4.18 -21.18
N ASP A 60 1.19 3.35 -21.05
CA ASP A 60 -0.12 3.59 -21.65
C ASP A 60 -0.97 4.40 -20.68
N GLU A 61 -1.29 5.63 -21.05
CA GLU A 61 -2.09 6.58 -20.27
C GLU A 61 -3.56 6.17 -20.12
N GLN A 62 -4.04 5.17 -20.87
CA GLN A 62 -5.39 4.65 -20.74
C GLN A 62 -5.52 3.68 -19.57
N ILE A 63 -4.41 3.20 -19.04
CA ILE A 63 -4.39 2.30 -17.89
C ILE A 63 -4.78 3.06 -16.62
N HIS A 64 -5.78 2.54 -15.91
CA HIS A 64 -6.36 3.16 -14.72
C HIS A 64 -6.82 2.12 -13.69
N GLY A 65 -7.27 2.58 -12.53
CA GLY A 65 -7.88 1.79 -11.45
C GLY A 65 -6.91 1.42 -10.34
N ALA A 66 -7.30 1.67 -9.10
CA ALA A 66 -6.55 1.28 -7.91
C ALA A 66 -6.37 -0.24 -7.85
N GLN A 67 -5.17 -0.71 -7.48
CA GLN A 67 -4.82 -2.13 -7.49
C GLN A 67 -3.94 -2.50 -6.30
N VAL A 68 -4.19 -3.68 -5.73
CA VAL A 68 -3.41 -4.23 -4.62
C VAL A 68 -2.52 -5.35 -5.11
N PHE A 69 -1.26 -5.33 -4.65
CA PHE A 69 -0.27 -6.36 -4.95
C PHE A 69 0.13 -7.12 -3.69
N TYR A 70 0.36 -8.42 -3.84
CA TYR A 70 0.82 -9.32 -2.79
C TYR A 70 1.92 -10.27 -3.30
N TYR A 71 2.67 -10.89 -2.40
CA TYR A 71 3.65 -11.91 -2.76
C TYR A 71 2.95 -13.22 -3.10
N SER A 72 3.25 -13.85 -4.24
CA SER A 72 2.56 -15.06 -4.73
C SER A 72 2.63 -16.24 -3.77
N HIS A 73 3.67 -16.31 -2.92
CA HIS A 73 3.87 -17.36 -1.93
C HIS A 73 3.32 -17.02 -0.54
N SER A 74 2.57 -15.92 -0.39
CA SER A 74 1.94 -15.52 0.87
C SER A 74 0.42 -15.68 0.80
N GLU A 75 -0.11 -16.73 1.40
CA GLU A 75 -1.57 -16.95 1.46
C GLU A 75 -2.27 -15.86 2.29
N ASP A 76 -1.66 -15.45 3.41
CA ASP A 76 -2.19 -14.36 4.23
C ASP A 76 -2.11 -13.01 3.48
N GLY A 77 -1.02 -12.75 2.77
CA GLY A 77 -0.88 -11.58 1.90
C GLY A 77 -1.93 -11.56 0.79
N LYS A 78 -2.22 -12.72 0.18
CA LYS A 78 -3.28 -12.86 -0.83
C LYS A 78 -4.66 -12.54 -0.25
N ARG A 79 -5.03 -13.17 0.87
CA ARG A 79 -6.30 -12.92 1.55
C ARG A 79 -6.46 -11.43 1.90
N MET A 80 -5.43 -10.83 2.49
CA MET A 80 -5.39 -9.41 2.81
C MET A 80 -5.55 -8.53 1.57
N ALA A 81 -4.87 -8.87 0.46
CA ALA A 81 -4.96 -8.12 -0.79
C ALA A 81 -6.35 -8.19 -1.44
N GLU A 82 -7.00 -9.35 -1.40
CA GLU A 82 -8.37 -9.52 -1.93
C GLU A 82 -9.39 -8.71 -1.13
N MET A 83 -9.29 -8.71 0.21
CA MET A 83 -10.15 -7.89 1.08
C MET A 83 -9.91 -6.39 0.86
N MET A 84 -8.65 -5.97 0.80
CA MET A 84 -8.29 -4.58 0.50
C MET A 84 -8.76 -4.15 -0.88
N GLN A 85 -8.59 -4.99 -1.91
CA GLN A 85 -9.06 -4.68 -3.26
C GLN A 85 -10.58 -4.46 -3.29
N LYS A 86 -11.33 -5.27 -2.56
CA LYS A 86 -12.79 -5.09 -2.43
C LYS A 86 -13.15 -3.72 -1.82
N ALA A 87 -12.41 -3.28 -0.81
CA ALA A 87 -12.61 -1.95 -0.22
C ALA A 87 -12.31 -0.82 -1.22
N LEU A 88 -11.25 -0.97 -2.04
CA LEU A 88 -10.90 0.02 -3.07
C LEU A 88 -11.92 0.08 -4.21
N LEU A 89 -12.51 -1.04 -4.61
CA LEU A 89 -13.56 -1.07 -5.64
C LEU A 89 -14.80 -0.27 -5.22
N ALA A 90 -15.08 -0.16 -3.93
CA ALA A 90 -16.19 0.65 -3.43
C ALA A 90 -15.95 2.17 -3.53
N VAL A 91 -14.70 2.60 -3.76
CA VAL A 91 -14.35 4.03 -3.93
C VAL A 91 -14.61 4.52 -5.34
N ASP A 92 -14.39 3.66 -6.34
CA ASP A 92 -14.53 3.99 -7.77
C ASP A 92 -15.22 2.82 -8.49
N GLU A 93 -16.50 3.02 -8.85
CA GLU A 93 -17.32 2.02 -9.55
C GLU A 93 -16.79 1.66 -10.94
N GLY A 94 -15.99 2.54 -11.56
CA GLY A 94 -15.29 2.27 -12.82
C GLY A 94 -14.08 1.36 -12.71
N ASN A 95 -13.61 1.09 -11.48
CA ASN A 95 -12.47 0.23 -11.25
C ASN A 95 -12.88 -1.26 -11.30
N THR A 96 -12.30 -2.02 -12.22
CA THR A 96 -12.55 -3.46 -12.39
C THR A 96 -11.34 -4.33 -12.04
N ARG A 97 -10.30 -3.74 -11.44
CA ARG A 97 -9.07 -4.44 -11.11
C ARG A 97 -9.26 -5.43 -9.98
N GLN A 98 -8.42 -6.46 -10.00
CA GLN A 98 -8.36 -7.47 -8.96
C GLN A 98 -6.99 -7.43 -8.26
N ALA A 99 -6.91 -7.97 -7.06
CA ALA A 99 -5.65 -8.18 -6.38
C ALA A 99 -4.71 -9.03 -7.26
N LYS A 100 -3.43 -8.67 -7.30
CA LYS A 100 -2.46 -9.26 -8.23
C LYS A 100 -1.22 -9.75 -7.51
N ALA A 101 -0.82 -10.99 -7.79
CA ALA A 101 0.46 -11.52 -7.34
C ALA A 101 1.63 -10.78 -7.99
N ASN A 102 2.69 -10.52 -7.22
CA ASN A 102 3.91 -9.90 -7.70
C ASN A 102 5.13 -10.44 -6.97
N ASP A 103 6.04 -11.06 -7.73
CA ASP A 103 7.28 -11.66 -7.22
C ASP A 103 8.52 -10.80 -7.42
N THR A 104 8.35 -9.57 -7.93
CA THR A 104 9.45 -8.67 -8.23
C THR A 104 9.63 -7.56 -7.18
N TYR A 105 8.56 -7.19 -6.48
CA TYR A 105 8.64 -6.15 -5.46
C TYR A 105 9.45 -6.60 -4.24
N TYR A 106 10.53 -5.87 -3.99
CA TYR A 106 11.48 -6.19 -2.91
C TYR A 106 10.81 -6.27 -1.53
N LEU A 107 9.92 -5.31 -1.24
CA LEU A 107 9.19 -5.26 0.03
C LEU A 107 8.36 -6.54 0.24
N LEU A 108 7.58 -6.94 -0.75
CA LEU A 108 6.72 -8.13 -0.66
C LEU A 108 7.52 -9.42 -0.45
N LYS A 109 8.72 -9.51 -1.05
CA LYS A 109 9.58 -10.71 -0.99
C LYS A 109 10.38 -10.84 0.30
N ARG A 110 10.59 -9.76 1.03
CA ARG A 110 11.56 -9.69 2.13
C ARG A 110 10.94 -9.45 3.50
N THR A 111 9.68 -9.09 3.54
CA THR A 111 8.94 -9.01 4.80
C THR A 111 8.46 -10.39 5.24
N GLU A 112 8.49 -10.63 6.55
CA GLU A 112 8.15 -11.90 7.19
C GLU A 112 6.69 -11.93 7.70
N VAL A 113 5.98 -10.82 7.53
CA VAL A 113 4.59 -10.63 7.92
C VAL A 113 3.69 -10.45 6.70
N PRO A 114 2.37 -10.65 6.81
CA PRO A 114 1.44 -10.35 5.72
C PRO A 114 1.62 -8.92 5.23
N THR A 115 2.05 -8.77 3.99
CA THR A 115 2.40 -7.46 3.41
C THR A 115 1.74 -7.28 2.06
N ILE A 116 1.13 -6.11 1.86
CA ILE A 116 0.54 -5.71 0.60
C ILE A 116 1.04 -4.34 0.15
N ILE A 117 1.01 -4.11 -1.15
CA ILE A 117 1.22 -2.79 -1.75
C ILE A 117 -0.10 -2.34 -2.37
N VAL A 118 -0.57 -1.17 -1.95
CA VAL A 118 -1.78 -0.52 -2.45
C VAL A 118 -1.36 0.57 -3.42
N GLU A 119 -1.66 0.39 -4.70
CA GLU A 119 -1.53 1.41 -5.73
C GLU A 119 -2.88 2.12 -5.85
N CYS A 120 -2.96 3.38 -5.41
CA CYS A 120 -4.22 4.13 -5.31
C CYS A 120 -4.78 4.61 -6.64
N GLY A 121 -4.01 4.49 -7.72
CA GLY A 121 -4.33 4.91 -9.08
C GLY A 121 -3.06 5.22 -9.87
N PHE A 122 -3.21 5.61 -11.13
CA PHE A 122 -2.10 5.83 -12.06
C PHE A 122 -1.86 7.33 -12.28
N LEU A 123 -0.69 7.83 -11.89
CA LEU A 123 -0.27 9.21 -12.17
C LEU A 123 -0.11 9.49 -13.67
N SER A 124 0.12 8.44 -14.48
CA SER A 124 0.19 8.52 -15.94
C SER A 124 -1.17 8.71 -16.61
N ASN A 125 -2.27 8.40 -15.94
CA ASN A 125 -3.62 8.63 -16.44
C ASN A 125 -4.09 10.03 -15.99
N PRO A 126 -4.44 10.96 -16.91
CA PRO A 126 -4.79 12.33 -16.54
C PRO A 126 -6.02 12.45 -15.61
N GLU A 127 -7.02 11.59 -15.81
CA GLU A 127 -8.23 11.59 -14.98
C GLU A 127 -7.95 11.09 -13.56
N GLU A 128 -7.15 10.03 -13.43
CA GLU A 128 -6.75 9.54 -12.10
C GLU A 128 -5.77 10.49 -11.42
N ALA A 129 -4.85 11.10 -12.15
CA ALA A 129 -3.96 12.11 -11.59
C ALA A 129 -4.75 13.29 -11.00
N ALA A 130 -5.83 13.72 -11.67
CA ALA A 130 -6.73 14.75 -11.16
C ALA A 130 -7.48 14.29 -9.90
N LYS A 131 -7.97 13.04 -9.85
CA LYS A 131 -8.59 12.45 -8.64
C LYS A 131 -7.59 12.36 -7.49
N LEU A 132 -6.36 11.92 -7.76
CA LEU A 132 -5.32 11.69 -6.74
C LEU A 132 -4.83 12.98 -6.03
N ILE A 133 -4.99 14.15 -6.64
CA ILE A 133 -4.71 15.45 -5.99
C ILE A 133 -5.94 16.05 -5.31
N ASP A 134 -7.13 15.50 -5.54
CA ASP A 134 -8.36 15.98 -4.90
C ASP A 134 -8.46 15.49 -3.45
N SER A 135 -8.70 16.42 -2.52
CA SER A 135 -8.69 16.12 -1.08
C SER A 135 -9.84 15.22 -0.63
N ASP A 136 -11.00 15.30 -1.27
CA ASP A 136 -12.17 14.48 -0.92
C ASP A 136 -11.99 13.06 -1.43
N TYR A 137 -11.39 12.90 -2.61
CA TYR A 137 -11.01 11.58 -3.13
C TYR A 137 -9.93 10.93 -2.26
N GLN A 138 -8.88 11.69 -1.88
CA GLN A 138 -7.84 11.21 -0.96
C GLN A 138 -8.44 10.73 0.37
N LYS A 139 -9.42 11.46 0.90
CA LYS A 139 -10.10 11.09 2.14
C LYS A 139 -10.90 9.80 1.97
N LYS A 140 -11.70 9.66 0.90
CA LYS A 140 -12.44 8.44 0.59
C LYS A 140 -11.50 7.23 0.45
N MET A 141 -10.41 7.40 -0.28
CA MET A 141 -9.39 6.36 -0.45
C MET A 141 -8.74 5.98 0.89
N ALA A 142 -8.37 6.97 1.70
CA ALA A 142 -7.77 6.73 3.02
C ALA A 142 -8.74 6.03 3.99
N ASP A 143 -10.03 6.36 3.92
CA ASP A 143 -11.07 5.72 4.71
C ASP A 143 -11.26 4.26 4.27
N ALA A 144 -11.34 3.98 2.97
CA ALA A 144 -11.44 2.63 2.43
C ALA A 144 -10.22 1.75 2.78
N ILE A 145 -9.02 2.32 2.70
CA ILE A 145 -7.79 1.60 3.10
C ILE A 145 -7.81 1.29 4.60
N ALA A 146 -8.23 2.23 5.45
CA ALA A 146 -8.31 1.99 6.88
C ALA A 146 -9.34 0.90 7.22
N GLU A 147 -10.52 0.91 6.58
CA GLU A 147 -11.54 -0.15 6.73
C GLU A 147 -11.03 -1.50 6.22
N GLY A 148 -10.33 -1.50 5.09
CA GLY A 148 -9.69 -2.70 4.55
C GLY A 148 -8.66 -3.30 5.51
N ILE A 149 -7.84 -2.47 6.17
CA ILE A 149 -6.87 -2.93 7.17
C ILE A 149 -7.60 -3.55 8.36
N ILE A 150 -8.59 -2.87 8.92
CA ILE A 150 -9.38 -3.36 10.07
C ILE A 150 -10.00 -4.73 9.72
N ALA A 151 -10.69 -4.81 8.58
CA ALA A 151 -11.30 -6.05 8.14
C ALA A 151 -10.30 -7.22 7.97
N CYS A 152 -9.08 -6.92 7.51
CA CYS A 152 -8.05 -7.94 7.31
C CYS A 152 -7.48 -8.50 8.62
N VAL A 153 -7.43 -7.69 9.67
CA VAL A 153 -6.79 -8.07 10.94
C VAL A 153 -7.81 -8.65 11.93
N GLU A 154 -9.09 -8.32 11.80
CA GLU A 154 -10.17 -8.83 12.66
C GLU A 154 -10.74 -10.19 12.19
N ASN A 155 -10.41 -10.65 10.96
CA ASN A 155 -10.85 -11.92 10.37
C ASN A 155 -9.68 -12.88 10.13
#